data_aeb3789620eab937320b715f8a78a7f7
#
_entry.id   aeb3789620eab937320b715f8a78a7f7
#
_cell.length_a   1.000
_cell.length_b   1.000
_cell.length_c   1.000
_cell.angle_alpha   90.00
_cell.angle_beta   90.00
_cell.angle_gamma   90.00
#
_symmetry.space_group_name_H-M   'P 1'
#
loop_
_entity.id
_entity.type
_entity.pdbx_description
1 polymer ?
#
loop_
_entity_poly.entity_id
_entity_poly.type
_entity_poly.pdbx_seq_one_letter_code
_entity_poly.pdbx_strand_id
1 'polypeptide(L)'
;MTTVLYKKDDLEFCFNDAFEGKFLVSLLENMKEKLLKEEWDDYNEVHHCCKIIHDFSQRPGLVMDFHTMQRGGEQLGMVMLTHGAIDANIYACSGLSISDPLDQVLLLSYFHITPAGRGNGTFWLRNIILPMYADQGYTAVYLKTSHQKAFSLYDRFGSVIGNYTFPSDNGEHLRVGRIYRIPLQERPFPEA
;
A
#
# COMPACT_ATOMS: atom_id res chain seq x y z
N MET A 1 11.81 -14.05 -6.60
CA MET A 1 12.91 -14.31 -5.60
C MET A 1 12.69 -13.41 -4.41
N THR A 2 12.92 -13.91 -3.16
CA THR A 2 12.77 -13.08 -1.94
C THR A 2 14.13 -12.57 -1.49
N THR A 3 14.29 -11.27 -1.33
CA THR A 3 15.52 -10.64 -0.85
C THR A 3 15.24 -9.94 0.48
N VAL A 4 16.01 -10.24 1.53
CA VAL A 4 15.92 -9.54 2.82
C VAL A 4 16.59 -8.18 2.67
N LEU A 5 15.81 -7.10 2.84
CA LEU A 5 16.29 -5.72 2.78
C LEU A 5 16.81 -5.24 4.13
N TYR A 6 16.12 -5.62 5.21
CA TYR A 6 16.44 -5.15 6.56
C TYR A 6 15.97 -6.16 7.61
N LYS A 7 16.70 -6.21 8.74
CA LYS A 7 16.31 -6.97 9.94
C LYS A 7 16.24 -6.04 11.13
N LYS A 8 15.17 -6.15 11.89
CA LYS A 8 14.96 -5.44 13.15
C LYS A 8 14.44 -6.42 14.18
N ASP A 9 15.25 -6.70 15.20
CA ASP A 9 14.95 -7.72 16.20
C ASP A 9 14.68 -9.08 15.52
N ASP A 10 13.49 -9.64 15.70
CA ASP A 10 13.00 -10.88 15.07
C ASP A 10 12.23 -10.64 13.74
N LEU A 11 12.09 -9.39 13.30
CA LEU A 11 11.41 -9.01 12.08
C LEU A 11 12.36 -8.96 10.88
N GLU A 12 11.93 -9.52 9.77
CA GLU A 12 12.58 -9.41 8.47
C GLU A 12 11.68 -8.62 7.52
N PHE A 13 12.27 -7.64 6.86
CA PHE A 13 11.62 -6.84 5.81
C PHE A 13 12.21 -7.24 4.47
N CYS A 14 11.37 -7.75 3.60
CA CYS A 14 11.80 -8.39 2.37
C CYS A 14 11.22 -7.72 1.14
N PHE A 15 11.95 -7.80 0.04
CA PHE A 15 11.48 -7.51 -1.31
C PHE A 15 11.22 -8.81 -2.07
N ASN A 16 10.14 -8.85 -2.84
CA ASN A 16 9.76 -9.96 -3.70
C ASN A 16 9.43 -9.41 -5.08
N ASP A 17 10.01 -10.02 -6.10
CA ASP A 17 9.83 -9.63 -7.52
C ASP A 17 8.58 -10.22 -8.16
N ALA A 18 7.83 -11.02 -7.42
CA ALA A 18 6.60 -11.65 -7.89
C ALA A 18 5.58 -11.82 -6.76
N PHE A 19 4.32 -11.83 -7.14
CA PHE A 19 3.23 -12.18 -6.25
C PHE A 19 3.31 -13.65 -5.83
N GLU A 20 3.15 -13.89 -4.55
CA GLU A 20 3.03 -15.24 -3.99
C GLU A 20 1.69 -15.40 -3.28
N GLY A 21 0.98 -16.51 -3.54
CA GLY A 21 -0.35 -16.76 -2.96
C GLY A 21 -0.39 -16.73 -1.44
N LYS A 22 0.75 -17.04 -0.77
CA LYS A 22 0.87 -16.91 0.69
C LYS A 22 0.57 -15.48 1.21
N PHE A 23 0.70 -14.44 0.37
CA PHE A 23 0.40 -13.06 0.75
C PHE A 23 -1.10 -12.85 1.05
N LEU A 24 -1.97 -13.70 0.51
CA LEU A 24 -3.40 -13.63 0.78
C LEU A 24 -3.81 -14.28 2.11
N VAL A 25 -3.00 -15.15 2.66
CA VAL A 25 -3.33 -15.90 3.89
C VAL A 25 -3.60 -14.95 5.05
N SER A 26 -2.70 -13.97 5.27
CA SER A 26 -2.87 -12.98 6.33
C SER A 26 -4.11 -12.09 6.15
N LEU A 27 -4.50 -11.82 4.91
CA LEU A 27 -5.73 -11.08 4.61
C LEU A 27 -6.97 -11.90 4.95
N LEU A 28 -6.99 -13.18 4.58
CA LEU A 28 -8.08 -14.10 4.90
C LEU A 28 -8.27 -14.25 6.42
N GLU A 29 -7.17 -14.40 7.14
CA GLU A 29 -7.19 -14.50 8.61
C GLU A 29 -7.73 -13.22 9.26
N ASN A 30 -7.28 -12.05 8.79
CA ASN A 30 -7.78 -10.76 9.27
C ASN A 30 -9.29 -10.60 8.99
N MET A 31 -9.76 -10.96 7.81
CA MET A 31 -11.19 -10.93 7.47
C MET A 31 -12.00 -11.87 8.36
N LYS A 32 -11.51 -13.10 8.57
CA LYS A 32 -12.15 -14.07 9.47
C LYS A 32 -12.23 -13.53 10.90
N GLU A 33 -11.15 -12.92 11.40
CA GLU A 33 -11.12 -12.32 12.73
C GLU A 33 -12.14 -11.18 12.88
N LYS A 34 -12.23 -10.28 11.88
CA LYS A 34 -13.25 -9.22 11.86
C LYS A 34 -14.68 -9.76 11.89
N LEU A 35 -14.96 -10.83 11.14
CA LEU A 35 -16.27 -11.48 11.14
C LEU A 35 -16.60 -12.10 12.50
N LEU A 36 -15.64 -12.78 13.13
CA LEU A 36 -15.83 -13.41 14.44
C LEU A 36 -16.03 -12.39 15.57
N LYS A 37 -15.49 -11.19 15.43
CA LYS A 37 -15.63 -10.09 16.40
C LYS A 37 -16.79 -9.15 16.10
N GLU A 38 -17.58 -9.43 15.07
CA GLU A 38 -18.64 -8.54 14.59
C GLU A 38 -18.11 -7.13 14.21
N GLU A 39 -16.82 -7.03 13.82
CA GLU A 39 -16.14 -5.79 13.41
C GLU A 39 -16.04 -5.68 11.87
N TRP A 40 -16.92 -6.37 11.15
CA TRP A 40 -16.94 -6.33 9.69
C TRP A 40 -17.26 -4.92 9.20
N ASP A 41 -16.34 -4.35 8.43
CA ASP A 41 -16.41 -2.99 7.91
C ASP A 41 -16.87 -2.91 6.44
N ASP A 42 -17.48 -4.00 5.95
CA ASP A 42 -17.94 -4.14 4.56
C ASP A 42 -16.85 -3.79 3.53
N TYR A 43 -15.67 -4.35 3.76
CA TYR A 43 -14.53 -4.25 2.85
C TYR A 43 -13.87 -5.61 2.66
N ASN A 44 -14.06 -6.19 1.47
CA ASN A 44 -13.45 -7.48 1.12
C ASN A 44 -12.00 -7.30 0.70
N GLU A 45 -11.09 -7.32 1.69
CA GLU A 45 -9.66 -7.09 1.50
C GLU A 45 -9.04 -8.02 0.45
N VAL A 46 -9.43 -9.32 0.46
CA VAL A 46 -8.90 -10.30 -0.49
C VAL A 46 -9.37 -10.00 -1.91
N HIS A 47 -10.67 -9.69 -2.09
CA HIS A 47 -11.21 -9.33 -3.39
C HIS A 47 -10.50 -8.10 -3.97
N HIS A 48 -10.36 -7.05 -3.18
CA HIS A 48 -9.72 -5.81 -3.64
C HIS A 48 -8.23 -6.01 -3.94
N CYS A 49 -7.51 -6.77 -3.12
CA CYS A 49 -6.11 -7.11 -3.40
C CYS A 49 -5.97 -7.89 -4.70
N CYS A 50 -6.74 -8.97 -4.87
CA CYS A 50 -6.71 -9.78 -6.09
C CYS A 50 -7.12 -8.97 -7.33
N LYS A 51 -8.14 -8.11 -7.21
CA LYS A 51 -8.58 -7.25 -8.30
C LYS A 51 -7.48 -6.29 -8.75
N ILE A 52 -6.78 -5.63 -7.83
CA ILE A 52 -5.68 -4.72 -8.15
C ILE A 52 -4.58 -5.49 -8.88
N ILE A 53 -4.18 -6.66 -8.37
CA ILE A 53 -3.13 -7.49 -8.99
C ILE A 53 -3.56 -7.90 -10.39
N HIS A 54 -4.79 -8.38 -10.56
CA HIS A 54 -5.33 -8.77 -11.86
C HIS A 54 -5.33 -7.59 -12.84
N ASP A 55 -5.95 -6.47 -12.45
CA ASP A 55 -6.11 -5.30 -13.33
C ASP A 55 -4.76 -4.72 -13.77
N PHE A 56 -3.76 -4.72 -12.89
CA PHE A 56 -2.44 -4.18 -13.19
C PHE A 56 -1.58 -5.16 -13.98
N SER A 57 -1.69 -6.46 -13.71
CA SER A 57 -0.96 -7.48 -14.49
C SER A 57 -1.38 -7.53 -15.97
N GLN A 58 -2.57 -7.04 -16.31
CA GLN A 58 -3.05 -6.95 -17.68
C GLN A 58 -2.58 -5.68 -18.41
N ARG A 59 -1.89 -4.75 -17.74
CA ARG A 59 -1.45 -3.49 -18.32
C ARG A 59 0.02 -3.59 -18.74
N PRO A 60 0.34 -3.57 -20.04
CA PRO A 60 1.71 -3.62 -20.51
C PRO A 60 2.55 -2.46 -19.95
N GLY A 61 3.75 -2.76 -19.50
CA GLY A 61 4.69 -1.77 -18.97
C GLY A 61 4.45 -1.33 -17.52
N LEU A 62 3.39 -1.82 -16.85
CA LEU A 62 3.28 -1.71 -15.39
C LEU A 62 4.10 -2.82 -14.72
N VAL A 63 4.80 -2.44 -13.65
CA VAL A 63 5.57 -3.34 -12.79
C VAL A 63 5.00 -3.26 -11.39
N MET A 64 4.87 -4.41 -10.74
CA MET A 64 4.40 -4.51 -9.35
C MET A 64 5.49 -5.10 -8.48
N ASP A 65 5.89 -4.34 -7.47
CA ASP A 65 6.84 -4.73 -6.45
C ASP A 65 6.11 -5.12 -5.15
N PHE A 66 6.51 -6.23 -4.56
CA PHE A 66 5.92 -6.74 -3.33
C PHE A 66 6.93 -6.69 -2.20
N HIS A 67 6.59 -5.96 -1.15
CA HIS A 67 7.36 -5.95 0.09
C HIS A 67 6.60 -6.72 1.15
N THR A 68 7.31 -7.53 1.93
CA THR A 68 6.74 -8.29 3.04
C THR A 68 7.48 -8.02 4.33
N MET A 69 6.75 -8.01 5.43
CA MET A 69 7.27 -8.06 6.78
C MET A 69 6.94 -9.42 7.37
N GLN A 70 7.94 -10.13 7.88
CA GLN A 70 7.77 -11.48 8.41
C GLN A 70 8.55 -11.69 9.71
N ARG A 71 8.09 -12.68 10.50
CA ARG A 71 8.72 -13.14 11.73
C ARG A 71 8.73 -14.66 11.74
N GLY A 72 9.92 -15.28 11.79
CA GLY A 72 10.03 -16.74 11.81
C GLY A 72 9.33 -17.45 10.64
N GLY A 73 9.25 -16.79 9.48
CA GLY A 73 8.55 -17.29 8.29
C GLY A 73 7.04 -16.98 8.23
N GLU A 74 6.44 -16.47 9.31
CA GLU A 74 5.08 -15.97 9.33
C GLU A 74 5.01 -14.56 8.73
N GLN A 75 4.11 -14.34 7.79
CA GLN A 75 3.93 -13.04 7.17
C GLN A 75 3.03 -12.13 8.03
N LEU A 76 3.57 -11.00 8.44
CA LEU A 76 2.91 -10.01 9.29
C LEU A 76 2.45 -8.75 8.54
N GLY A 77 2.85 -8.60 7.29
CA GLY A 77 2.42 -7.47 6.49
C GLY A 77 2.85 -7.58 5.02
N MET A 78 2.15 -6.83 4.18
CA MET A 78 2.44 -6.71 2.75
C MET A 78 2.24 -5.27 2.29
N VAL A 79 3.16 -4.80 1.46
CA VAL A 79 3.05 -3.54 0.72
C VAL A 79 3.24 -3.85 -0.76
N MET A 80 2.35 -3.33 -1.60
CA MET A 80 2.48 -3.42 -3.04
C MET A 80 2.66 -2.03 -3.62
N LEU A 81 3.76 -1.84 -4.31
CA LEU A 81 4.06 -0.65 -5.09
C LEU A 81 3.97 -0.97 -6.58
N THR A 82 3.50 0.00 -7.35
CA THR A 82 3.36 -0.14 -8.79
C THR A 82 4.03 1.05 -9.47
N HIS A 83 4.76 0.78 -10.53
CA HIS A 83 5.49 1.78 -11.32
C HIS A 83 5.53 1.42 -12.81
N GLY A 84 6.21 2.23 -13.63
CA GLY A 84 6.31 2.05 -15.08
C GLY A 84 5.24 2.81 -15.84
N ALA A 85 4.49 2.16 -16.72
CA ALA A 85 3.49 2.80 -17.57
C ALA A 85 2.19 3.20 -16.81
N ILE A 86 2.35 4.08 -15.80
CA ILE A 86 1.25 4.62 -15.02
C ILE A 86 0.40 5.55 -15.90
N ASP A 87 -0.93 5.41 -15.80
CA ASP A 87 -1.87 6.35 -16.40
C ASP A 87 -2.00 7.60 -15.52
N ALA A 88 -1.69 8.78 -16.08
CA ALA A 88 -1.85 10.05 -15.38
C ALA A 88 -3.27 10.27 -14.83
N ASN A 89 -4.26 9.70 -15.48
CA ASN A 89 -5.68 9.84 -15.16
C ASN A 89 -6.21 8.71 -14.23
N ILE A 90 -5.35 7.94 -13.59
CA ILE A 90 -5.76 6.84 -12.70
C ILE A 90 -6.71 7.30 -11.57
N TYR A 91 -6.72 8.59 -11.25
CA TYR A 91 -7.61 9.22 -10.27
C TYR A 91 -8.68 10.14 -10.91
N ALA A 92 -8.93 10.01 -12.21
CA ALA A 92 -9.89 10.87 -12.93
C ALA A 92 -11.31 10.81 -12.35
N CYS A 93 -11.72 9.68 -11.77
CA CYS A 93 -13.01 9.58 -11.08
C CYS A 93 -13.16 10.55 -9.89
N SER A 94 -12.05 11.13 -9.43
CA SER A 94 -11.99 12.15 -8.36
C SER A 94 -11.63 13.53 -8.91
N GLY A 95 -11.66 13.73 -10.24
CA GLY A 95 -11.28 14.98 -10.88
C GLY A 95 -9.78 15.29 -10.82
N LEU A 96 -8.94 14.30 -10.52
CA LEU A 96 -7.49 14.46 -10.35
C LEU A 96 -6.72 13.75 -11.44
N SER A 97 -5.62 14.39 -11.86
CA SER A 97 -4.59 13.81 -12.70
C SER A 97 -3.23 13.94 -11.98
N ILE A 98 -2.36 12.95 -12.18
CA ILE A 98 -0.99 13.00 -11.66
C ILE A 98 -0.23 14.07 -12.46
N SER A 99 0.39 15.02 -11.77
CA SER A 99 1.14 16.12 -12.35
C SER A 99 2.65 15.94 -12.34
N ASP A 100 3.16 15.01 -11.52
CA ASP A 100 4.59 14.68 -11.51
C ASP A 100 4.97 13.87 -12.75
N PRO A 101 6.25 13.85 -13.18
CA PRO A 101 6.72 12.99 -14.26
C PRO A 101 6.41 11.52 -13.98
N LEU A 102 5.66 10.87 -14.87
CA LEU A 102 5.11 9.53 -14.62
C LEU A 102 6.17 8.43 -14.47
N ASP A 103 7.33 8.62 -15.08
CA ASP A 103 8.50 7.74 -14.95
C ASP A 103 9.21 7.87 -13.61
N GLN A 104 8.86 8.90 -12.82
CA GLN A 104 9.37 9.13 -11.46
C GLN A 104 8.29 8.97 -10.38
N VAL A 105 7.15 8.38 -10.72
CA VAL A 105 6.02 8.19 -9.81
C VAL A 105 5.86 6.73 -9.43
N LEU A 106 5.49 6.50 -8.17
CA LEU A 106 5.03 5.22 -7.64
C LEU A 106 3.56 5.31 -7.24
N LEU A 107 2.84 4.21 -7.38
CA LEU A 107 1.54 4.02 -6.74
C LEU A 107 1.72 3.07 -5.55
N LEU A 108 1.36 3.50 -4.35
CA LEU A 108 1.16 2.59 -3.22
C LEU A 108 -0.21 1.93 -3.40
N SER A 109 -0.21 0.78 -4.05
CA SER A 109 -1.42 0.12 -4.54
C SER A 109 -2.11 -0.72 -3.47
N TYR A 110 -1.35 -1.24 -2.50
CA TYR A 110 -1.88 -1.99 -1.38
C TYR A 110 -0.97 -1.91 -0.16
N PHE A 111 -1.56 -1.86 1.05
CA PHE A 111 -0.83 -1.89 2.30
C PHE A 111 -1.65 -2.58 3.37
N HIS A 112 -1.14 -3.69 3.88
CA HIS A 112 -1.74 -4.47 4.95
C HIS A 112 -0.72 -4.80 6.03
N ILE A 113 -1.13 -4.72 7.28
CA ILE A 113 -0.37 -5.19 8.44
C ILE A 113 -1.33 -5.94 9.36
N THR A 114 -1.00 -7.18 9.70
CA THR A 114 -1.75 -7.99 10.64
C THR A 114 -1.71 -7.38 12.06
N PRO A 115 -2.63 -7.76 12.95
CA PRO A 115 -2.57 -7.33 14.36
C PRO A 115 -1.20 -7.57 15.02
N ALA A 116 -0.54 -8.71 14.73
CA ALA A 116 0.78 -9.06 15.27
C ALA A 116 1.93 -8.20 14.73
N GLY A 117 1.74 -7.58 13.56
CA GLY A 117 2.72 -6.69 12.94
C GLY A 117 2.50 -5.20 13.25
N ARG A 118 1.42 -4.83 13.95
CA ARG A 118 1.07 -3.42 14.24
C ARG A 118 2.21 -2.68 14.92
N GLY A 119 2.27 -1.36 14.69
CA GLY A 119 3.33 -0.48 15.19
C GLY A 119 4.53 -0.35 14.25
N ASN A 120 4.72 -1.28 13.31
CA ASN A 120 5.89 -1.26 12.42
C ASN A 120 5.65 -0.54 11.08
N GLY A 121 4.42 -0.14 10.74
CA GLY A 121 4.11 0.45 9.44
C GLY A 121 4.83 1.77 9.15
N THR A 122 4.91 2.67 10.15
CA THR A 122 5.65 3.93 10.03
C THR A 122 7.13 3.68 9.82
N PHE A 123 7.73 2.79 10.63
CA PHE A 123 9.13 2.41 10.49
C PHE A 123 9.40 1.81 9.11
N TRP A 124 8.57 0.88 8.65
CA TRP A 124 8.73 0.19 7.37
C TRP A 124 8.69 1.16 6.18
N LEU A 125 7.68 2.03 6.14
CA LEU A 125 7.61 3.05 5.08
C LEU A 125 8.79 4.02 5.17
N ARG A 126 9.05 4.62 6.34
CA ARG A 126 10.03 5.70 6.52
C ARG A 126 11.46 5.27 6.29
N ASN A 127 11.84 4.09 6.80
CA ASN A 127 13.25 3.71 6.89
C ASN A 127 13.68 2.68 5.84
N ILE A 128 12.71 2.05 5.17
CA ILE A 128 13.03 0.97 4.24
C ILE A 128 12.44 1.26 2.85
N ILE A 129 11.11 1.40 2.75
CA ILE A 129 10.45 1.46 1.44
C ILE A 129 10.72 2.80 0.75
N LEU A 130 10.33 3.92 1.37
CA LEU A 130 10.43 5.23 0.71
C LEU A 130 11.88 5.60 0.35
N PRO A 131 12.90 5.39 1.25
CA PRO A 131 14.29 5.63 0.88
C PRO A 131 14.78 4.77 -0.29
N MET A 132 14.43 3.47 -0.30
CA MET A 132 14.83 2.56 -1.37
C MET A 132 14.42 3.07 -2.76
N TYR A 133 13.21 3.61 -2.88
CA TYR A 133 12.73 4.14 -4.16
C TYR A 133 13.23 5.55 -4.44
N ALA A 134 13.45 6.38 -3.42
CA ALA A 134 14.12 7.67 -3.58
C ALA A 134 15.53 7.50 -4.17
N ASP A 135 16.29 6.50 -3.68
CA ASP A 135 17.63 6.16 -4.21
C ASP A 135 17.59 5.65 -5.65
N GLN A 136 16.44 5.16 -6.12
CA GLN A 136 16.21 4.76 -7.52
C GLN A 136 15.76 5.92 -8.43
N GLY A 137 15.61 7.14 -7.87
CA GLY A 137 15.23 8.33 -8.62
C GLY A 137 13.73 8.62 -8.69
N TYR A 138 12.90 7.88 -7.95
CA TYR A 138 11.48 8.22 -7.82
C TYR A 138 11.31 9.46 -6.94
N THR A 139 10.35 10.33 -7.28
CA THR A 139 10.16 11.62 -6.63
C THR A 139 8.85 11.73 -5.84
N ALA A 140 7.88 10.88 -6.14
CA ALA A 140 6.59 10.91 -5.46
C ALA A 140 5.92 9.52 -5.40
N VAL A 141 5.20 9.28 -4.30
CA VAL A 141 4.27 8.16 -4.15
C VAL A 141 2.85 8.71 -4.09
N TYR A 142 1.98 8.16 -4.93
CA TYR A 142 0.54 8.43 -4.89
C TYR A 142 -0.21 7.24 -4.33
N LEU A 143 -1.27 7.50 -3.57
CA LEU A 143 -2.16 6.46 -3.08
C LEU A 143 -3.58 6.99 -2.89
N LYS A 144 -4.55 6.07 -2.91
CA LYS A 144 -5.91 6.33 -2.46
C LYS A 144 -6.30 5.32 -1.38
N THR A 145 -6.99 5.78 -0.36
CA THR A 145 -7.49 4.92 0.71
C THR A 145 -8.80 5.43 1.27
N SER A 146 -9.74 4.53 1.55
CA SER A 146 -10.96 4.81 2.30
C SER A 146 -10.91 4.22 3.71
N HIS A 147 -9.80 3.59 4.08
CA HIS A 147 -9.62 3.06 5.41
C HIS A 147 -9.23 4.18 6.38
N GLN A 148 -10.22 4.73 7.08
CA GLN A 148 -10.04 5.93 7.93
C GLN A 148 -8.95 5.75 9.00
N LYS A 149 -8.80 4.54 9.57
CA LYS A 149 -7.74 4.23 10.55
C LYS A 149 -6.33 4.38 9.96
N ALA A 150 -6.17 4.34 8.63
CA ALA A 150 -4.89 4.52 7.96
C ALA A 150 -4.58 6.00 7.63
N PHE A 151 -5.54 6.91 7.74
CA PHE A 151 -5.32 8.31 7.40
C PHE A 151 -4.20 8.92 8.23
N SER A 152 -4.19 8.71 9.55
CA SER A 152 -3.14 9.23 10.43
C SER A 152 -1.74 8.69 10.13
N LEU A 153 -1.64 7.53 9.49
CA LEU A 153 -0.37 7.01 8.99
C LEU A 153 0.12 7.87 7.84
N TYR A 154 -0.71 8.06 6.82
CA TYR A 154 -0.32 8.78 5.61
C TYR A 154 -0.17 10.29 5.80
N ASP A 155 -0.95 10.89 6.71
CA ASP A 155 -0.83 12.30 7.10
C ASP A 155 0.59 12.65 7.63
N ARG A 156 1.37 11.66 8.07
CA ARG A 156 2.77 11.84 8.53
C ARG A 156 3.79 11.89 7.40
N PHE A 157 3.42 11.45 6.21
CA PHE A 157 4.35 11.32 5.08
C PHE A 157 4.06 12.29 3.96
N GLY A 158 2.80 12.67 3.79
CA GLY A 158 2.39 13.45 2.64
C GLY A 158 1.17 14.30 2.89
N SER A 159 0.66 14.88 1.84
CA SER A 159 -0.53 15.74 1.85
C SER A 159 -1.71 15.09 1.15
N VAL A 160 -2.90 15.37 1.63
CA VAL A 160 -4.16 15.06 0.94
C VAL A 160 -4.28 15.99 -0.27
N ILE A 161 -4.38 15.42 -1.46
CA ILE A 161 -4.56 16.16 -2.72
C ILE A 161 -5.99 16.07 -3.26
N GLY A 162 -6.81 15.17 -2.69
CA GLY A 162 -8.21 15.05 -3.05
C GLY A 162 -8.97 14.07 -2.18
N ASN A 163 -10.30 14.15 -2.31
CA ASN A 163 -11.21 13.24 -1.64
C ASN A 163 -12.10 12.57 -2.70
N TYR A 164 -12.63 11.40 -2.37
CA TYR A 164 -13.57 10.68 -3.20
C TYR A 164 -14.59 9.93 -2.34
N THR A 165 -15.70 9.56 -2.95
CA THR A 165 -16.71 8.70 -2.34
C THR A 165 -16.99 7.52 -3.26
N PHE A 166 -17.28 6.37 -2.70
CA PHE A 166 -17.74 5.21 -3.45
C PHE A 166 -18.62 4.33 -2.56
N PRO A 167 -19.49 3.49 -3.15
CA PRO A 167 -20.31 2.56 -2.38
C PRO A 167 -19.46 1.55 -1.60
N SER A 168 -19.92 1.14 -0.43
CA SER A 168 -19.42 -0.03 0.26
C SER A 168 -19.64 -1.31 -0.57
N ASP A 169 -18.98 -2.42 -0.22
CA ASP A 169 -19.03 -3.64 -1.04
C ASP A 169 -20.46 -4.23 -1.12
N ASN A 170 -21.28 -4.04 -0.07
CA ASN A 170 -22.70 -4.40 -0.08
C ASN A 170 -23.64 -3.28 -0.58
N GLY A 171 -23.10 -2.09 -0.84
CA GLY A 171 -23.87 -0.94 -1.32
C GLY A 171 -24.72 -0.22 -0.28
N GLU A 172 -24.62 -0.57 0.99
CA GLU A 172 -25.49 -0.02 2.04
C GLU A 172 -25.09 1.38 2.50
N HIS A 173 -23.82 1.77 2.30
CA HIS A 173 -23.34 3.10 2.68
C HIS A 173 -22.26 3.62 1.72
N LEU A 174 -21.98 4.92 1.81
CA LEU A 174 -20.88 5.54 1.08
C LEU A 174 -19.61 5.57 1.96
N ARG A 175 -18.52 5.13 1.39
CA ARG A 175 -17.19 5.24 1.97
C ARG A 175 -16.55 6.54 1.48
N VAL A 176 -16.01 7.31 2.41
CA VAL A 176 -15.22 8.52 2.09
C VAL A 176 -13.74 8.14 2.09
N GLY A 177 -13.07 8.42 1.00
CA GLY A 177 -11.65 8.16 0.85
C GLY A 177 -10.85 9.43 0.60
N ARG A 178 -9.53 9.31 0.77
CA ARG A 178 -8.55 10.36 0.51
C ARG A 178 -7.54 9.88 -0.53
N ILE A 179 -7.07 10.83 -1.33
CA ILE A 179 -5.94 10.65 -2.24
C ILE A 179 -4.77 11.44 -1.68
N TYR A 180 -3.63 10.79 -1.56
CA TYR A 180 -2.40 11.35 -1.00
C TYR A 180 -1.32 11.45 -2.06
N ARG A 181 -0.49 12.48 -1.94
CA ARG A 181 0.82 12.58 -2.56
C ARG A 181 1.87 12.63 -1.46
N ILE A 182 2.79 11.68 -1.47
CA ILE A 182 3.95 11.61 -0.57
C ILE A 182 5.18 12.00 -1.38
N PRO A 183 5.83 13.12 -1.10
CA PRO A 183 7.08 13.47 -1.77
C PRO A 183 8.19 12.53 -1.31
N LEU A 184 8.97 12.01 -2.23
CA LEU A 184 10.22 11.32 -1.94
C LEU A 184 11.34 12.34 -1.99
N GLN A 185 12.06 12.49 -0.89
CA GLN A 185 13.20 13.40 -0.78
C GLN A 185 14.48 12.59 -0.62
N GLU A 186 15.58 13.11 -1.12
CA GLU A 186 16.92 12.53 -0.94
C GLU A 186 17.41 12.52 0.53
N ARG A 187 16.61 13.04 1.46
CA ARG A 187 16.95 13.09 2.89
C ARG A 187 15.98 12.28 3.72
N PRO A 188 16.46 11.65 4.80
CA PRO A 188 15.58 10.91 5.71
C PRO A 188 14.48 11.83 6.25
N PHE A 189 13.25 11.33 6.30
CA PHE A 189 12.16 12.01 6.97
C PHE A 189 12.58 12.34 8.41
N PRO A 190 12.23 13.51 8.97
CA PRO A 190 12.60 13.88 10.33
C PRO A 190 12.17 12.79 11.31
N GLU A 191 13.04 12.47 12.23
CA GLU A 191 12.71 11.55 13.33
C GLU A 191 11.54 12.10 14.13
N ALA A 192 10.62 11.21 14.54
CA ALA A 192 9.41 11.57 15.28
C ALA A 192 9.68 11.70 16.78
#